data_791f14f1ec476db03a87011c108f1b25
#
_entry.id   791f14f1ec476db03a87011c108f1b25
#
_cell.length_a   1.000
_cell.length_b   1.000
_cell.length_c   1.000
_cell.angle_alpha   90.00
_cell.angle_beta   90.00
_cell.angle_gamma   90.00
#
_symmetry.space_group_name_H-M   'P 1'
#
loop_
_entity.id
_entity.type
_entity.pdbx_description
1 polymer ?
#
loop_
_entity_poly.entity_id
_entity_poly.type
_entity_poly.pdbx_seq_one_letter_code
_entity_poly.pdbx_strand_id
1 'polypeptide(L)'
;GTNDEEQIESGSGQPLDPEGPGRASVNAVFLTGPIPRAGVPATDDLTAPSGLKRMKNSDCFNCHAVDQKRVGPMLLDIANKYRGVEGALEVSVQRVQKGSTGVWGKIPMIPHSHNTVDELREMVGWIYSLEPAGLVRVFQGFAGEVSVPAEEAGKSGYYRLEAVYADRGAGPVPSLSSSVTVFLRQRLVEAEQADEVRGPQVLNSGNASGGRFIGAINHGHVLRFSGVQLDQVGSLKLKIASAGAGGAIEVRLDSAEGELVAEVPVEVNGHWEQFYERTVDVGKRAGRRDLFIRFTHPGQAGGLMNLDAIEFLPRSAEPAL
;
A
#
# COMPACT_ATOMS: atom_id res chain seq x y z
N GLY A 1 -35.70 0.39 6.58
CA GLY A 1 -35.62 -0.24 7.86
C GLY A 1 -34.29 -0.93 7.96
N THR A 2 -33.46 -0.52 8.85
CA THR A 2 -32.13 -1.03 9.10
C THR A 2 -32.26 -2.32 9.90
N ASN A 3 -31.70 -3.41 9.38
CA ASN A 3 -31.54 -4.69 10.11
C ASN A 3 -30.42 -4.62 11.16
N ASP A 4 -30.03 -3.42 11.60
CA ASP A 4 -28.72 -3.15 12.19
C ASP A 4 -28.78 -2.77 13.66
N GLU A 5 -29.69 -3.36 14.43
CA GLU A 5 -29.53 -3.42 15.87
C GLU A 5 -28.67 -4.61 16.31
N GLU A 6 -27.75 -5.05 15.46
CA GLU A 6 -26.68 -5.92 15.90
C GLU A 6 -25.67 -5.05 16.64
N GLN A 7 -25.88 -4.95 17.96
CA GLN A 7 -24.88 -4.34 18.84
C GLN A 7 -23.58 -5.12 18.69
N ILE A 8 -22.60 -4.50 18.04
CA ILE A 8 -21.22 -4.96 18.10
C ILE A 8 -20.76 -4.67 19.53
N GLU A 9 -20.94 -5.61 20.42
CA GLU A 9 -20.29 -5.56 21.72
C GLU A 9 -18.79 -5.74 21.50
N SER A 10 -18.08 -4.61 21.47
CA SER A 10 -16.63 -4.59 21.59
C SER A 10 -16.25 -5.11 22.96
N GLY A 11 -15.76 -6.36 23.06
CA GLY A 11 -15.09 -6.69 24.28
C GLY A 11 -15.04 -8.12 24.79
N SER A 12 -15.57 -9.11 24.13
CA SER A 12 -15.28 -10.49 24.53
C SER A 12 -14.94 -11.32 23.30
N GLY A 13 -13.69 -11.74 23.19
CA GLY A 13 -13.19 -12.58 22.09
C GLY A 13 -13.80 -13.98 22.05
N GLN A 14 -15.10 -14.08 22.16
CA GLN A 14 -15.81 -15.32 21.84
C GLN A 14 -16.17 -15.34 20.36
N PRO A 15 -15.90 -16.45 19.66
CA PRO A 15 -16.41 -16.63 18.31
C PRO A 15 -17.92 -16.45 18.36
N LEU A 16 -18.45 -15.52 17.55
CA LEU A 16 -19.89 -15.44 17.35
C LEU A 16 -20.38 -16.80 16.81
N ASP A 17 -21.51 -17.25 17.35
CA ASP A 17 -22.18 -18.45 16.93
C ASP A 17 -22.20 -18.56 15.40
N PRO A 18 -21.77 -19.67 14.78
CA PRO A 18 -21.85 -19.84 13.33
C PRO A 18 -23.30 -19.73 12.80
N GLU A 19 -24.29 -19.76 13.67
CA GLU A 19 -25.66 -19.38 13.39
C GLU A 19 -26.00 -17.91 13.70
N GLY A 20 -25.04 -17.11 14.18
CA GLY A 20 -25.16 -15.70 14.49
C GLY A 20 -25.51 -14.79 13.30
N PRO A 21 -25.71 -13.49 13.55
CA PRO A 21 -26.45 -12.59 12.65
C PRO A 21 -25.82 -12.33 11.29
N GLY A 22 -24.53 -12.54 11.10
CA GLY A 22 -23.84 -12.34 9.83
C GLY A 22 -22.48 -13.02 9.74
N ARG A 23 -21.73 -12.75 8.68
CA ARG A 23 -20.38 -13.24 8.47
C ARG A 23 -19.40 -12.08 8.36
N ALA A 24 -18.31 -12.13 9.13
CA ALA A 24 -17.23 -11.19 9.02
C ALA A 24 -15.94 -11.89 8.57
N SER A 25 -15.19 -11.23 7.74
CA SER A 25 -13.84 -11.65 7.35
C SER A 25 -12.92 -10.46 7.20
N VAL A 26 -11.62 -10.69 7.38
CA VAL A 26 -10.58 -9.71 7.09
C VAL A 26 -9.66 -10.27 6.02
N ASN A 27 -9.54 -9.56 4.93
CA ASN A 27 -8.58 -9.85 3.86
C ASN A 27 -7.33 -9.00 4.12
N ALA A 28 -6.19 -9.63 4.27
CA ALA A 28 -4.91 -8.97 4.45
C ALA A 28 -4.00 -9.25 3.25
N VAL A 29 -3.44 -8.20 2.66
CA VAL A 29 -2.49 -8.32 1.56
C VAL A 29 -1.33 -7.36 1.76
N PHE A 30 -0.10 -7.85 1.55
CA PHE A 30 1.09 -7.02 1.51
C PHE A 30 1.29 -6.45 0.11
N LEU A 31 1.52 -5.15 0.03
CA LEU A 31 1.71 -4.40 -1.23
C LEU A 31 2.97 -3.56 -1.13
N THR A 32 3.72 -3.46 -2.22
CA THR A 32 4.88 -2.58 -2.34
C THR A 32 4.47 -1.22 -2.90
N GLY A 33 5.24 -0.18 -2.58
CA GLY A 33 4.98 1.18 -3.05
C GLY A 33 4.27 2.08 -2.02
N PRO A 34 3.90 3.30 -2.41
CA PRO A 34 3.24 4.25 -1.52
C PRO A 34 1.79 3.82 -1.22
N ILE A 35 1.31 4.16 -0.02
CA ILE A 35 -0.10 3.96 0.34
C ILE A 35 -0.99 4.82 -0.57
N PRO A 36 -2.06 4.26 -1.20
CA PRO A 36 -3.02 5.03 -1.95
C PRO A 36 -3.65 6.14 -1.09
N ARG A 37 -3.73 7.36 -1.60
CA ARG A 37 -4.37 8.47 -0.88
C ARG A 37 -5.86 8.25 -0.77
N ALA A 38 -6.40 8.33 0.45
CA ALA A 38 -7.85 8.31 0.66
C ALA A 38 -8.48 9.56 0.00
N GLY A 39 -9.51 9.35 -0.81
CA GLY A 39 -10.29 10.44 -1.43
C GLY A 39 -9.69 11.05 -2.69
N VAL A 40 -8.50 10.65 -3.11
CA VAL A 40 -8.08 10.84 -4.49
C VAL A 40 -8.55 9.60 -5.22
N PRO A 41 -9.56 9.69 -6.13
CA PRO A 41 -9.72 8.64 -7.14
C PRO A 41 -8.32 8.50 -7.72
N ALA A 42 -7.83 7.27 -7.91
CA ALA A 42 -6.56 7.04 -8.60
C ALA A 42 -6.55 8.02 -9.75
N THR A 43 -5.76 9.09 -9.59
CA THR A 43 -5.84 10.30 -10.42
C THR A 43 -5.87 9.86 -11.85
N ASP A 44 -6.62 10.55 -12.65
CA ASP A 44 -6.66 10.40 -14.10
C ASP A 44 -5.25 10.24 -14.57
N ASP A 45 -4.94 9.08 -14.72
CA ASP A 45 -3.69 8.45 -14.58
C ASP A 45 -2.98 8.62 -15.91
N LEU A 46 -2.35 9.76 -16.07
CA LEU A 46 -1.42 9.94 -17.19
C LEU A 46 -0.31 8.88 -17.16
N THR A 47 -0.10 8.24 -16.00
CA THR A 47 0.90 7.19 -15.76
C THR A 47 0.31 5.78 -15.77
N ALA A 48 -1.03 5.59 -15.76
CA ALA A 48 -1.63 4.26 -15.83
C ALA A 48 -1.26 3.55 -17.12
N PRO A 49 -0.95 2.26 -17.06
CA PRO A 49 -0.72 1.46 -18.25
C PRO A 49 -1.89 1.57 -19.24
N SER A 50 -1.59 1.68 -20.52
CA SER A 50 -2.60 1.87 -21.57
C SER A 50 -3.71 0.80 -21.50
N GLY A 51 -3.35 -0.44 -21.24
CA GLY A 51 -4.31 -1.54 -21.08
C GLY A 51 -5.30 -1.33 -19.94
N LEU A 52 -4.85 -0.80 -18.78
CA LEU A 52 -5.75 -0.47 -17.68
C LEU A 52 -6.70 0.67 -18.05
N LYS A 53 -6.18 1.73 -18.69
CA LYS A 53 -7.02 2.85 -19.19
C LYS A 53 -8.13 2.36 -20.10
N ARG A 54 -7.79 1.50 -21.07
CA ARG A 54 -8.75 0.92 -21.99
C ARG A 54 -9.80 0.06 -21.28
N MET A 55 -9.39 -0.76 -20.31
CA MET A 55 -10.32 -1.57 -19.51
C MET A 55 -11.27 -0.72 -18.66
N LYS A 56 -10.78 0.40 -18.08
CA LYS A 56 -11.63 1.36 -17.35
C LYS A 56 -12.64 2.06 -18.24
N ASN A 57 -12.30 2.30 -19.50
CA ASN A 57 -13.17 2.92 -20.50
C ASN A 57 -14.08 1.91 -21.22
N SER A 58 -13.98 0.64 -20.86
CA SER A 58 -14.80 -0.46 -21.37
C SER A 58 -15.67 -1.03 -20.24
N ASP A 59 -16.41 -2.08 -20.53
CA ASP A 59 -17.32 -2.76 -19.60
C ASP A 59 -16.69 -3.92 -18.81
N CYS A 60 -15.38 -4.15 -18.97
CA CYS A 60 -14.64 -5.26 -18.37
C CYS A 60 -14.84 -5.39 -16.85
N PHE A 61 -14.81 -4.26 -16.13
CA PHE A 61 -14.92 -4.24 -14.67
C PHE A 61 -16.35 -4.46 -14.14
N ASN A 62 -17.37 -4.53 -15.02
CA ASN A 62 -18.72 -4.97 -14.64
C ASN A 62 -18.72 -6.46 -14.25
N CYS A 63 -17.89 -7.27 -14.91
CA CYS A 63 -17.81 -8.72 -14.71
C CYS A 63 -16.53 -9.17 -14.00
N HIS A 64 -15.45 -8.42 -14.09
CA HIS A 64 -14.16 -8.75 -13.51
C HIS A 64 -13.73 -7.77 -12.41
N ALA A 65 -12.94 -8.23 -11.47
CA ALA A 65 -12.13 -7.39 -10.58
C ALA A 65 -10.70 -7.91 -10.58
N VAL A 66 -9.77 -7.07 -10.13
CA VAL A 66 -8.34 -7.45 -10.12
C VAL A 66 -8.10 -8.63 -9.20
N ASP A 67 -8.62 -8.57 -7.98
CA ASP A 67 -8.31 -9.44 -6.85
C ASP A 67 -9.53 -10.12 -6.22
N GLN A 68 -10.69 -10.03 -6.87
CA GLN A 68 -11.92 -10.63 -6.40
C GLN A 68 -12.66 -11.31 -7.54
N LYS A 69 -13.25 -12.48 -7.25
CA LYS A 69 -14.16 -13.14 -8.18
C LYS A 69 -15.50 -12.42 -8.19
N ARG A 70 -15.93 -11.98 -9.38
CA ARG A 70 -17.27 -11.44 -9.65
C ARG A 70 -18.06 -12.43 -10.51
N VAL A 71 -18.63 -11.96 -11.57
CA VAL A 71 -19.26 -12.81 -12.60
C VAL A 71 -18.21 -13.64 -13.32
N GLY A 72 -17.13 -13.00 -13.74
CA GLY A 72 -15.95 -13.61 -14.35
C GLY A 72 -14.86 -13.95 -13.32
N PRO A 73 -13.76 -14.59 -13.76
CA PRO A 73 -12.60 -14.87 -12.92
C PRO A 73 -11.89 -13.58 -12.50
N MET A 74 -11.15 -13.65 -11.39
CA MET A 74 -10.21 -12.58 -11.02
C MET A 74 -9.19 -12.35 -12.13
N LEU A 75 -8.81 -11.10 -12.37
CA LEU A 75 -7.78 -10.80 -13.37
C LEU A 75 -6.41 -11.38 -12.93
N LEU A 76 -6.13 -11.46 -11.65
CA LEU A 76 -4.95 -12.13 -11.12
C LEU A 76 -4.92 -13.63 -11.39
N ASP A 77 -6.07 -14.32 -11.33
CA ASP A 77 -6.14 -15.73 -11.70
C ASP A 77 -5.82 -15.94 -13.19
N ILE A 78 -6.31 -15.02 -14.03
CA ILE A 78 -6.00 -15.02 -15.47
C ILE A 78 -4.49 -14.80 -15.68
N ALA A 79 -3.92 -13.80 -15.00
CA ALA A 79 -2.49 -13.53 -15.05
C ALA A 79 -1.66 -14.75 -14.61
N ASN A 80 -1.99 -15.36 -13.48
CA ASN A 80 -1.29 -16.52 -12.95
C ASN A 80 -1.36 -17.74 -13.88
N LYS A 81 -2.50 -17.93 -14.54
CA LYS A 81 -2.70 -19.07 -15.47
C LYS A 81 -1.93 -18.91 -16.76
N TYR A 82 -1.78 -17.71 -17.28
CA TYR A 82 -1.33 -17.48 -18.65
C TYR A 82 -0.02 -16.70 -18.77
N ARG A 83 0.48 -16.10 -17.69
CA ARG A 83 1.78 -15.40 -17.68
C ARG A 83 2.90 -16.33 -18.09
N GLY A 84 3.70 -15.91 -19.07
CA GLY A 84 4.83 -16.68 -19.59
C GLY A 84 4.45 -17.88 -20.45
N VAL A 85 3.17 -18.14 -20.69
CA VAL A 85 2.73 -19.22 -21.58
C VAL A 85 2.80 -18.72 -23.03
N GLU A 86 3.59 -19.39 -23.86
CA GLU A 86 3.77 -19.05 -25.26
C GLU A 86 2.43 -19.06 -26.03
N GLY A 87 2.17 -18.01 -26.81
CA GLY A 87 0.95 -17.86 -27.60
C GLY A 87 -0.33 -17.53 -26.80
N ALA A 88 -0.29 -17.55 -25.47
CA ALA A 88 -1.46 -17.34 -24.62
C ALA A 88 -2.09 -15.94 -24.83
N LEU A 89 -1.27 -14.92 -25.10
CA LEU A 89 -1.73 -13.55 -25.33
C LEU A 89 -2.73 -13.51 -26.49
N GLU A 90 -2.35 -14.01 -27.65
CA GLU A 90 -3.19 -13.98 -28.87
C GLU A 90 -4.44 -14.87 -28.71
N VAL A 91 -4.31 -16.01 -28.06
CA VAL A 91 -5.47 -16.86 -27.74
C VAL A 91 -6.45 -16.14 -26.82
N SER A 92 -5.97 -15.41 -25.83
CA SER A 92 -6.83 -14.64 -24.92
C SER A 92 -7.47 -13.45 -25.61
N VAL A 93 -6.74 -12.74 -26.46
CA VAL A 93 -7.30 -11.66 -27.30
C VAL A 93 -8.46 -12.18 -28.16
N GLN A 94 -8.28 -13.31 -28.81
CA GLN A 94 -9.37 -13.93 -29.63
C GLN A 94 -10.57 -14.32 -28.78
N ARG A 95 -10.36 -14.86 -27.57
CA ARG A 95 -11.43 -15.20 -26.64
C ARG A 95 -12.21 -13.98 -26.17
N VAL A 96 -11.54 -12.88 -25.89
CA VAL A 96 -12.21 -11.63 -25.51
C VAL A 96 -13.00 -11.08 -26.69
N GLN A 97 -12.41 -11.07 -27.89
CA GLN A 97 -13.07 -10.56 -29.11
C GLN A 97 -14.33 -11.34 -29.49
N LYS A 98 -14.26 -12.69 -29.43
CA LYS A 98 -15.33 -13.58 -29.89
C LYS A 98 -16.25 -14.07 -28.78
N GLY A 99 -15.91 -13.79 -27.54
CA GLY A 99 -16.50 -14.42 -26.35
C GLY A 99 -15.93 -15.82 -26.11
N SER A 100 -16.17 -16.37 -24.92
CA SER A 100 -15.74 -17.73 -24.60
C SER A 100 -16.61 -18.35 -23.52
N THR A 101 -16.69 -19.71 -23.55
CA THR A 101 -17.42 -20.49 -22.54
C THR A 101 -16.56 -21.69 -22.13
N GLY A 102 -16.69 -22.14 -20.89
CA GLY A 102 -16.06 -23.37 -20.40
C GLY A 102 -14.61 -23.23 -19.90
N VAL A 103 -13.91 -22.14 -20.21
CA VAL A 103 -12.51 -21.93 -19.79
C VAL A 103 -12.41 -21.66 -18.28
N TRP A 104 -13.36 -20.92 -17.74
CA TRP A 104 -13.44 -20.47 -16.35
C TRP A 104 -14.77 -20.87 -15.66
N GLY A 105 -15.45 -21.84 -16.20
CA GLY A 105 -16.73 -22.32 -15.71
C GLY A 105 -17.86 -22.21 -16.75
N LYS A 106 -19.10 -22.32 -16.29
CA LYS A 106 -20.28 -22.40 -17.18
C LYS A 106 -20.80 -21.03 -17.64
N ILE A 107 -20.43 -19.94 -16.92
CA ILE A 107 -20.87 -18.59 -17.29
C ILE A 107 -20.11 -18.13 -18.53
N PRO A 108 -20.80 -17.78 -19.63
CA PRO A 108 -20.13 -17.31 -20.82
C PRO A 108 -19.60 -15.89 -20.65
N MET A 109 -18.40 -15.61 -21.15
CA MET A 109 -17.93 -14.25 -21.38
C MET A 109 -18.48 -13.79 -22.74
N ILE A 110 -19.15 -12.65 -22.76
CA ILE A 110 -19.75 -12.07 -23.97
C ILE A 110 -18.66 -11.57 -24.94
N PRO A 111 -18.93 -11.52 -26.27
CA PRO A 111 -17.99 -10.94 -27.21
C PRO A 111 -17.77 -9.44 -27.02
N HIS A 112 -16.52 -9.01 -27.12
CA HIS A 112 -16.13 -7.59 -27.08
C HIS A 112 -15.63 -7.14 -28.45
N SER A 113 -16.42 -7.39 -29.49
CA SER A 113 -16.06 -7.11 -30.88
C SER A 113 -15.99 -5.61 -31.23
N HIS A 114 -16.45 -4.76 -30.34
CA HIS A 114 -16.33 -3.29 -30.47
C HIS A 114 -14.92 -2.76 -30.20
N ASN A 115 -14.05 -3.55 -29.54
CA ASN A 115 -12.66 -3.22 -29.36
C ASN A 115 -11.82 -3.78 -30.52
N THR A 116 -10.82 -3.02 -30.95
CA THR A 116 -9.83 -3.48 -31.92
C THR A 116 -8.92 -4.56 -31.33
N VAL A 117 -8.30 -5.37 -32.17
CA VAL A 117 -7.34 -6.40 -31.72
C VAL A 117 -6.17 -5.79 -30.94
N ASP A 118 -5.69 -4.62 -31.35
CA ASP A 118 -4.58 -3.94 -30.67
C ASP A 118 -4.99 -3.41 -29.29
N GLU A 119 -6.19 -2.88 -29.16
CA GLU A 119 -6.75 -2.50 -27.86
C GLU A 119 -6.89 -3.69 -26.92
N LEU A 120 -7.44 -4.80 -27.42
CA LEU A 120 -7.54 -6.02 -26.65
C LEU A 120 -6.17 -6.59 -26.27
N ARG A 121 -5.16 -6.47 -27.14
CA ARG A 121 -3.78 -6.88 -26.83
C ARG A 121 -3.18 -6.05 -25.71
N GLU A 122 -3.39 -4.73 -25.70
CA GLU A 122 -2.98 -3.88 -24.60
C GLU A 122 -3.68 -4.23 -23.28
N MET A 123 -5.00 -4.47 -23.30
CA MET A 123 -5.79 -4.89 -22.13
C MET A 123 -5.30 -6.22 -21.56
N VAL A 124 -5.17 -7.25 -22.39
CA VAL A 124 -4.71 -8.58 -21.97
C VAL A 124 -3.25 -8.54 -21.53
N GLY A 125 -2.42 -7.78 -22.23
CA GLY A 125 -1.02 -7.56 -21.86
C GLY A 125 -0.90 -6.95 -20.48
N TRP A 126 -1.73 -5.96 -20.15
CA TRP A 126 -1.79 -5.39 -18.80
C TRP A 126 -2.25 -6.44 -17.76
N ILE A 127 -3.28 -7.25 -18.07
CA ILE A 127 -3.70 -8.33 -17.17
C ILE A 127 -2.53 -9.27 -16.89
N TYR A 128 -1.76 -9.65 -17.91
CA TYR A 128 -0.62 -10.57 -17.72
C TYR A 128 0.57 -9.95 -16.98
N SER A 129 0.65 -8.62 -16.94
CA SER A 129 1.63 -7.90 -16.12
C SER A 129 1.23 -7.77 -14.66
N LEU A 130 -0.02 -8.15 -14.31
CA LEU A 130 -0.46 -8.11 -12.91
C LEU A 130 0.36 -9.12 -12.10
N GLU A 131 1.22 -8.61 -11.25
CA GLU A 131 1.83 -9.42 -10.21
C GLU A 131 0.78 -9.75 -9.16
N PRO A 132 0.79 -10.96 -8.56
CA PRO A 132 0.02 -11.20 -7.36
C PRO A 132 0.44 -10.13 -6.36
N ALA A 133 -0.43 -9.18 -6.08
CA ALA A 133 -0.27 -8.36 -4.90
C ALA A 133 -0.29 -9.33 -3.73
N GLY A 134 0.86 -9.66 -3.18
CA GLY A 134 1.10 -10.57 -2.07
C GLY A 134 0.01 -11.61 -1.77
N LEU A 135 0.35 -12.63 -1.06
CA LEU A 135 -0.62 -13.65 -0.67
C LEU A 135 -1.77 -13.02 0.10
N VAL A 136 -2.98 -12.99 -0.47
CA VAL A 136 -4.17 -12.55 0.26
C VAL A 136 -4.46 -13.57 1.35
N ARG A 137 -4.35 -13.14 2.59
CA ARG A 137 -4.71 -13.95 3.75
C ARG A 137 -6.12 -13.59 4.18
N VAL A 138 -6.97 -14.59 4.30
CA VAL A 138 -8.36 -14.40 4.71
C VAL A 138 -8.53 -14.92 6.13
N PHE A 139 -8.94 -14.04 7.01
CA PHE A 139 -9.27 -14.36 8.41
C PHE A 139 -10.78 -14.30 8.59
N GLN A 140 -11.34 -15.31 9.23
CA GLN A 140 -12.78 -15.36 9.51
C GLN A 140 -13.02 -14.89 10.93
N GLY A 141 -14.12 -14.16 11.14
CA GLY A 141 -14.53 -13.68 12.45
C GLY A 141 -14.39 -12.16 12.62
N PHE A 142 -14.76 -11.68 13.80
CA PHE A 142 -14.84 -10.24 14.13
C PHE A 142 -13.60 -9.71 14.84
N ALA A 143 -12.74 -10.58 15.33
CA ALA A 143 -11.47 -10.23 15.96
C ALA A 143 -10.42 -11.30 15.66
N GLY A 144 -9.15 -10.89 15.65
CA GLY A 144 -8.03 -11.78 15.41
C GLY A 144 -6.72 -11.02 15.32
N GLU A 145 -5.62 -11.77 15.21
CA GLU A 145 -4.27 -11.24 15.04
C GLU A 145 -3.74 -11.66 13.67
N VAL A 146 -3.10 -10.72 12.99
CA VAL A 146 -2.39 -10.96 11.73
C VAL A 146 -0.91 -10.87 12.00
N SER A 147 -0.22 -12.01 11.96
CA SER A 147 1.24 -12.04 12.06
C SER A 147 1.88 -11.70 10.71
N VAL A 148 2.90 -10.85 10.73
CA VAL A 148 3.73 -10.55 9.56
C VAL A 148 4.61 -11.76 9.28
N PRO A 149 4.54 -12.39 8.09
CA PRO A 149 5.43 -13.49 7.74
C PRO A 149 6.89 -13.05 7.69
N ALA A 150 7.78 -13.97 8.03
CA ALA A 150 9.22 -13.69 8.06
C ALA A 150 9.75 -13.21 6.68
N GLU A 151 9.20 -13.74 5.59
CA GLU A 151 9.56 -13.34 4.22
C GLU A 151 9.10 -11.94 3.82
N GLU A 152 8.16 -11.36 4.55
CA GLU A 152 7.69 -9.98 4.36
C GLU A 152 8.28 -9.02 5.40
N ALA A 153 8.75 -9.55 6.52
CA ALA A 153 9.40 -8.75 7.56
C ALA A 153 10.66 -8.08 7.00
N GLY A 154 10.76 -6.76 7.19
CA GLY A 154 11.88 -5.95 6.69
C GLY A 154 11.80 -5.58 5.21
N LYS A 155 10.77 -6.01 4.47
CA LYS A 155 10.49 -5.47 3.14
C LYS A 155 9.74 -4.15 3.27
N SER A 156 10.07 -3.20 2.41
CA SER A 156 9.33 -1.95 2.34
C SER A 156 7.99 -2.12 1.64
N GLY A 157 6.94 -1.55 2.22
CA GLY A 157 5.59 -1.65 1.70
C GLY A 157 4.53 -1.37 2.76
N TYR A 158 3.31 -1.84 2.49
CA TYR A 158 2.18 -1.68 3.41
C TYR A 158 1.23 -2.87 3.32
N TYR A 159 0.47 -3.09 4.38
CA TYR A 159 -0.66 -4.00 4.36
C TYR A 159 -1.94 -3.25 4.05
N ARG A 160 -2.72 -3.76 3.11
CA ARG A 160 -4.12 -3.42 2.95
C ARG A 160 -4.93 -4.46 3.71
N LEU A 161 -5.64 -4.01 4.73
CA LEU A 161 -6.61 -4.81 5.46
C LEU A 161 -8.00 -4.37 5.02
N GLU A 162 -8.80 -5.31 4.52
CA GLU A 162 -10.19 -5.08 4.15
C GLU A 162 -11.06 -5.95 5.04
N ALA A 163 -11.79 -5.33 5.96
CA ALA A 163 -12.81 -5.99 6.74
C ALA A 163 -14.12 -6.00 5.93
N VAL A 164 -14.70 -7.17 5.78
CA VAL A 164 -15.96 -7.36 5.07
C VAL A 164 -16.96 -7.99 6.04
N TYR A 165 -18.12 -7.37 6.14
CA TYR A 165 -19.27 -7.90 6.85
C TYR A 165 -20.41 -8.17 5.87
N ALA A 166 -21.08 -9.30 6.01
CA ALA A 166 -22.27 -9.63 5.27
C ALA A 166 -23.35 -10.13 6.25
N ASP A 167 -24.50 -9.47 6.26
CA ASP A 167 -25.66 -9.93 7.01
C ASP A 167 -26.28 -11.18 6.35
N ARG A 168 -27.30 -11.75 6.95
CA ARG A 168 -28.01 -12.92 6.40
C ARG A 168 -29.20 -12.56 5.52
N GLY A 169 -29.55 -11.29 5.45
CA GLY A 169 -30.82 -10.87 4.92
C GLY A 169 -31.99 -11.26 5.86
N ALA A 170 -33.20 -10.93 5.45
CA ALA A 170 -34.41 -11.22 6.21
C ALA A 170 -35.56 -11.61 5.29
N GLY A 171 -35.98 -12.86 5.26
CA GLY A 171 -37.04 -13.35 4.41
C GLY A 171 -36.79 -13.10 2.94
N PRO A 172 -37.57 -12.23 2.27
CA PRO A 172 -37.36 -11.89 0.85
C PRO A 172 -36.23 -10.87 0.62
N VAL A 173 -35.68 -10.26 1.69
CA VAL A 173 -34.59 -9.27 1.57
C VAL A 173 -33.26 -10.02 1.48
N PRO A 174 -32.50 -9.84 0.36
CA PRO A 174 -31.21 -10.49 0.22
C PRO A 174 -30.18 -9.97 1.23
N SER A 175 -29.16 -10.79 1.52
CA SER A 175 -28.01 -10.39 2.31
C SER A 175 -27.36 -9.11 1.74
N LEU A 176 -27.06 -8.16 2.61
CA LEU A 176 -26.29 -6.96 2.32
C LEU A 176 -24.86 -7.16 2.81
N SER A 177 -23.92 -6.54 2.12
CA SER A 177 -22.52 -6.54 2.53
C SER A 177 -21.96 -5.12 2.60
N SER A 178 -21.06 -4.92 3.56
CA SER A 178 -20.32 -3.68 3.74
C SER A 178 -18.84 -4.01 3.91
N SER A 179 -17.96 -3.09 3.51
CA SER A 179 -16.54 -3.26 3.74
C SER A 179 -15.88 -1.96 4.17
N VAL A 180 -14.79 -2.09 4.93
CA VAL A 180 -13.90 -0.99 5.28
C VAL A 180 -12.47 -1.40 5.02
N THR A 181 -11.68 -0.50 4.46
CA THR A 181 -10.26 -0.74 4.16
C THR A 181 -9.37 0.13 5.03
N VAL A 182 -8.35 -0.49 5.61
CA VAL A 182 -7.29 0.17 6.38
C VAL A 182 -5.93 -0.18 5.76
N PHE A 183 -5.05 0.81 5.70
CA PHE A 183 -3.67 0.63 5.25
C PHE A 183 -2.73 0.74 6.45
N LEU A 184 -1.88 -0.26 6.62
CA LEU A 184 -0.86 -0.31 7.67
C LEU A 184 0.53 -0.33 7.02
N ARG A 185 1.35 0.67 7.32
CA ARG A 185 2.75 0.71 6.86
C ARG A 185 3.58 -0.37 7.54
N GLN A 186 4.57 -0.87 6.83
CA GLN A 186 5.67 -1.63 7.43
C GLN A 186 6.48 -0.70 8.34
N ARG A 187 7.23 -1.31 9.25
CA ARG A 187 8.15 -0.57 10.13
C ARG A 187 9.29 0.07 9.36
N LEU A 188 9.84 -0.63 8.38
CA LEU A 188 10.81 -0.08 7.45
C LEU A 188 10.09 0.56 6.27
N VAL A 189 10.35 1.84 6.03
CA VAL A 189 9.77 2.62 4.93
C VAL A 189 10.92 3.26 4.15
N GLU A 190 10.98 3.00 2.86
CA GLU A 190 11.93 3.68 1.97
C GLU A 190 11.55 5.16 1.85
N ALA A 191 12.53 6.04 1.87
CA ALA A 191 12.28 7.48 1.89
C ALA A 191 11.55 7.97 0.62
N GLU A 192 11.81 7.35 -0.53
CA GLU A 192 11.13 7.67 -1.78
C GLU A 192 9.66 7.20 -1.83
N GLN A 193 9.22 6.41 -0.84
CA GLN A 193 7.81 6.03 -0.67
C GLN A 193 7.03 7.01 0.20
N ALA A 194 7.60 8.17 0.50
CA ALA A 194 6.86 9.26 1.12
C ALA A 194 5.61 9.61 0.29
N ASP A 195 4.49 9.89 0.97
CA ASP A 195 3.24 10.27 0.29
C ASP A 195 3.35 11.62 -0.43
N GLU A 196 4.30 12.44 0.00
CA GLU A 196 4.64 13.70 -0.65
C GLU A 196 6.14 13.95 -0.57
N VAL A 197 6.74 14.25 -1.71
CA VAL A 197 8.14 14.67 -1.85
C VAL A 197 8.14 16.11 -2.36
N ARG A 198 8.56 17.05 -1.50
CA ARG A 198 8.56 18.48 -1.81
C ARG A 198 9.98 19.01 -1.83
N GLY A 199 10.50 19.16 -3.02
CA GLY A 199 11.82 19.72 -3.32
C GLY A 199 12.91 18.70 -3.67
N PRO A 200 13.15 17.62 -2.91
CA PRO A 200 14.20 16.66 -3.25
C PRO A 200 13.84 15.78 -4.45
N GLN A 201 14.80 14.97 -4.89
CA GLN A 201 14.63 14.05 -6.02
C GLN A 201 14.77 12.59 -5.57
N VAL A 202 14.07 11.70 -6.28
CA VAL A 202 14.28 10.25 -6.17
C VAL A 202 15.42 9.87 -7.12
N LEU A 203 16.47 9.26 -6.58
CA LEU A 203 17.65 8.83 -7.32
C LEU A 203 17.82 7.30 -7.19
N ASN A 204 18.48 6.68 -8.18
CA ASN A 204 18.78 5.25 -8.18
C ASN A 204 20.18 4.98 -7.64
N SER A 205 20.33 3.93 -6.83
CA SER A 205 21.65 3.43 -6.39
C SER A 205 21.57 1.96 -6.00
N GLY A 206 22.58 1.20 -6.39
CA GLY A 206 22.74 -0.19 -5.92
C GLY A 206 23.11 -0.30 -4.43
N ASN A 207 23.50 0.80 -3.79
CA ASN A 207 23.87 0.85 -2.36
C ASN A 207 22.68 1.21 -1.47
N ALA A 208 21.60 1.71 -2.06
CA ALA A 208 20.37 2.04 -1.35
C ALA A 208 19.50 0.80 -1.14
N SER A 209 18.79 0.74 -0.02
CA SER A 209 17.73 -0.24 0.16
C SER A 209 16.61 0.01 -0.87
N GLY A 210 16.00 -1.04 -1.39
CA GLY A 210 15.02 -0.87 -2.47
C GLY A 210 15.59 -0.35 -3.80
N GLY A 211 16.90 -0.07 -3.89
CA GLY A 211 17.57 0.41 -5.11
C GLY A 211 17.38 1.90 -5.43
N ARG A 212 16.72 2.66 -4.55
CA ARG A 212 16.45 4.09 -4.70
C ARG A 212 16.58 4.80 -3.37
N PHE A 213 16.74 6.12 -3.42
CA PHE A 213 16.84 6.97 -2.24
C PHE A 213 16.39 8.41 -2.56
N ILE A 214 16.17 9.21 -1.55
CA ILE A 214 15.93 10.65 -1.66
C ILE A 214 17.27 11.39 -1.64
N GLY A 215 17.56 12.10 -2.73
CA GLY A 215 18.77 12.90 -2.90
C GLY A 215 18.48 14.32 -3.40
N ALA A 216 19.54 15.06 -3.74
CA ALA A 216 19.46 16.50 -4.06
C ALA A 216 18.72 17.29 -2.97
N ILE A 217 18.98 16.94 -1.72
CA ILE A 217 18.31 17.55 -0.56
C ILE A 217 18.91 18.91 -0.26
N ASN A 218 18.03 19.90 -0.14
CA ASN A 218 18.36 21.29 0.17
C ASN A 218 17.63 21.76 1.44
N HIS A 219 18.04 22.89 1.99
CA HIS A 219 17.36 23.51 3.13
C HIS A 219 15.89 23.79 2.84
N GLY A 220 15.01 23.42 3.76
CA GLY A 220 13.57 23.61 3.65
C GLY A 220 12.84 22.53 2.82
N HIS A 221 13.54 21.58 2.21
CA HIS A 221 12.91 20.44 1.58
C HIS A 221 12.18 19.56 2.58
N VAL A 222 11.11 18.87 2.13
CA VAL A 222 10.21 18.14 3.04
C VAL A 222 9.73 16.83 2.41
N LEU A 223 9.65 15.79 3.22
CA LEU A 223 8.89 14.57 2.95
C LEU A 223 7.71 14.50 3.90
N ARG A 224 6.57 13.93 3.45
CA ARG A 224 5.44 13.65 4.31
C ARG A 224 5.05 12.17 4.25
N PHE A 225 4.81 11.59 5.41
CA PHE A 225 4.23 10.26 5.58
C PHE A 225 2.88 10.41 6.29
N SER A 226 1.79 10.16 5.58
CA SER A 226 0.43 10.39 6.07
C SER A 226 -0.01 9.27 7.01
N GLY A 227 -0.73 9.64 8.05
CA GLY A 227 -1.47 8.73 8.89
C GLY A 227 -0.62 7.67 9.58
N VAL A 228 0.55 8.03 10.07
CA VAL A 228 1.45 7.15 10.84
C VAL A 228 0.84 6.90 12.22
N GLN A 229 0.69 5.60 12.58
CA GLN A 229 0.21 5.21 13.91
C GLN A 229 1.36 5.29 14.91
N LEU A 230 1.29 6.26 15.82
CA LEU A 230 2.40 6.58 16.73
C LEU A 230 2.33 5.90 18.11
N ASP A 231 1.21 5.27 18.46
CA ASP A 231 1.01 4.70 19.81
C ASP A 231 2.09 3.71 20.23
N GLN A 232 2.63 2.96 19.28
CA GLN A 232 3.65 1.95 19.51
C GLN A 232 5.06 2.38 19.10
N VAL A 233 5.22 3.59 18.53
CA VAL A 233 6.51 4.09 18.07
C VAL A 233 7.21 4.79 19.24
N GLY A 234 8.45 4.38 19.52
CA GLY A 234 9.32 5.02 20.49
C GLY A 234 10.46 5.81 19.85
N SER A 235 11.01 5.28 18.76
CA SER A 235 12.16 5.89 18.10
C SER A 235 12.05 5.74 16.58
N LEU A 236 12.75 6.59 15.85
CA LEU A 236 12.99 6.47 14.43
C LEU A 236 14.46 6.18 14.18
N LYS A 237 14.75 5.22 13.32
CA LYS A 237 16.09 4.96 12.81
C LYS A 237 16.16 5.40 11.36
N LEU A 238 17.01 6.35 11.05
CA LEU A 238 17.18 6.94 9.73
C LEU A 238 18.48 6.42 9.10
N LYS A 239 18.45 6.09 7.83
CA LYS A 239 19.59 5.63 7.05
C LYS A 239 20.01 6.76 6.10
N ILE A 240 21.14 7.39 6.39
CA ILE A 240 21.55 8.70 5.90
C ILE A 240 22.96 8.63 5.32
N ALA A 241 23.26 9.47 4.32
CA ALA A 241 24.61 9.72 3.83
C ALA A 241 24.82 11.21 3.54
N SER A 242 26.03 11.73 3.72
CA SER A 242 26.36 13.09 3.34
C SER A 242 27.82 13.25 2.93
N ALA A 243 28.06 13.66 1.68
CA ALA A 243 29.33 14.18 1.22
C ALA A 243 29.29 15.71 1.07
N GLY A 244 28.17 16.32 1.43
CA GLY A 244 27.92 17.75 1.31
C GLY A 244 28.05 18.52 2.61
N ALA A 245 27.05 19.31 2.95
CA ALA A 245 27.09 20.18 4.10
C ALA A 245 26.58 19.54 5.41
N GLY A 246 25.91 18.38 5.34
CA GLY A 246 25.24 17.81 6.49
C GLY A 246 24.00 18.63 6.90
N GLY A 247 23.93 19.00 8.18
CA GLY A 247 22.83 19.78 8.74
C GLY A 247 21.99 18.98 9.72
N ALA A 248 20.67 19.13 9.66
CA ALA A 248 19.76 18.39 10.53
C ALA A 248 18.52 17.93 9.80
N ILE A 249 17.94 16.83 10.28
CA ILE A 249 16.62 16.34 9.91
C ILE A 249 15.69 16.62 11.07
N GLU A 250 14.69 17.46 10.86
CA GLU A 250 13.62 17.72 11.81
C GLU A 250 12.46 16.76 11.55
N VAL A 251 12.01 16.09 12.59
CA VAL A 251 10.81 15.26 12.60
C VAL A 251 9.67 16.07 13.21
N ARG A 252 8.63 16.34 12.42
CA ARG A 252 7.51 17.19 12.83
C ARG A 252 6.18 16.50 12.60
N LEU A 253 5.14 16.93 13.33
CA LEU A 253 3.79 16.37 13.22
C LEU A 253 2.85 17.35 12.55
N ASP A 254 1.98 16.80 11.72
CA ASP A 254 0.81 17.41 11.05
C ASP A 254 1.11 18.53 10.04
N SER A 255 2.25 19.17 10.14
CA SER A 255 2.73 20.11 9.12
C SER A 255 4.26 20.23 9.14
N ALA A 256 4.84 20.82 8.08
CA ALA A 256 6.27 21.07 8.02
C ALA A 256 6.76 22.09 9.08
N GLU A 257 5.88 22.90 9.59
CA GLU A 257 6.08 23.89 10.66
C GLU A 257 5.42 23.45 11.99
N GLY A 258 4.87 22.25 12.03
CA GLY A 258 4.17 21.69 13.19
C GLY A 258 5.09 21.36 14.36
N GLU A 259 4.55 20.65 15.34
CA GLU A 259 5.28 20.24 16.54
C GLU A 259 6.60 19.52 16.16
N LEU A 260 7.74 20.06 16.62
CA LEU A 260 9.02 19.39 16.51
C LEU A 260 9.09 18.28 17.58
N VAL A 261 9.17 17.03 17.14
CA VAL A 261 9.24 15.87 18.05
C VAL A 261 10.64 15.30 18.19
N ALA A 262 11.47 15.49 17.16
CA ALA A 262 12.87 15.09 17.19
C ALA A 262 13.70 15.89 16.17
N GLU A 263 14.99 16.02 16.46
CA GLU A 263 15.99 16.59 15.56
C GLU A 263 17.19 15.63 15.47
N VAL A 264 17.59 15.29 14.26
CA VAL A 264 18.68 14.38 13.98
C VAL A 264 19.82 15.15 13.32
N PRO A 265 20.92 15.41 14.04
CA PRO A 265 22.12 15.97 13.43
C PRO A 265 22.69 15.00 12.38
N VAL A 266 23.00 15.53 11.19
CA VAL A 266 23.57 14.75 10.08
C VAL A 266 25.05 15.07 9.95
N GLU A 267 25.87 14.08 10.24
CA GLU A 267 27.31 14.16 10.09
C GLU A 267 27.72 13.96 8.64
N VAL A 268 28.71 14.73 8.19
CA VAL A 268 29.33 14.54 6.89
C VAL A 268 30.27 13.35 6.95
N ASN A 269 29.93 12.26 6.26
CA ASN A 269 30.76 11.06 6.15
C ASN A 269 31.61 11.00 4.90
N GLY A 270 31.56 12.03 4.05
CA GLY A 270 32.34 12.14 2.81
C GLY A 270 31.79 11.33 1.63
N HIS A 271 30.65 10.69 1.77
CA HIS A 271 30.06 9.83 0.74
C HIS A 271 28.57 10.14 0.53
N TRP A 272 28.11 10.16 -0.72
CA TRP A 272 26.70 10.35 -1.06
C TRP A 272 25.86 9.08 -0.95
N GLU A 273 26.47 7.91 -1.03
CA GLU A 273 25.77 6.61 -1.11
C GLU A 273 26.32 5.55 -0.12
N GLN A 274 27.18 5.95 0.79
CA GLN A 274 27.61 5.13 1.90
C GLN A 274 26.76 5.49 3.12
N PHE A 275 25.60 4.86 3.20
CA PHE A 275 24.63 5.19 4.25
C PHE A 275 25.06 4.67 5.62
N TYR A 276 24.84 5.48 6.65
CA TYR A 276 24.97 5.14 8.05
C TYR A 276 23.62 5.35 8.78
N GLU A 277 23.48 4.75 9.94
CA GLU A 277 22.24 4.79 10.71
C GLU A 277 22.32 5.81 11.84
N ARG A 278 21.22 6.52 12.07
CA ARG A 278 20.99 7.38 13.24
C ARG A 278 19.62 7.07 13.84
N THR A 279 19.60 6.85 15.15
CA THR A 279 18.36 6.62 15.90
C THR A 279 18.06 7.82 16.76
N VAL A 280 16.80 8.26 16.77
CA VAL A 280 16.31 9.35 17.59
C VAL A 280 15.01 8.95 18.27
N ASP A 281 14.89 9.30 19.55
CA ASP A 281 13.65 9.13 20.30
C ASP A 281 12.63 10.18 19.87
N VAL A 282 11.38 9.76 19.63
CA VAL A 282 10.27 10.66 19.27
C VAL A 282 9.30 10.85 20.44
N GLY A 283 9.61 10.29 21.60
CA GLY A 283 8.81 10.37 22.80
C GLY A 283 7.50 9.61 22.71
N LYS A 284 6.69 9.73 23.76
CA LYS A 284 5.36 9.12 23.80
C LYS A 284 4.39 9.99 23.01
N ARG A 285 3.88 9.46 21.91
CA ARG A 285 2.85 10.08 21.08
C ARG A 285 1.69 9.10 20.92
N ALA A 286 0.49 9.63 20.70
CA ALA A 286 -0.70 8.82 20.53
C ALA A 286 -1.42 9.15 19.23
N GLY A 287 -2.14 8.16 18.75
CA GLY A 287 -3.03 8.31 17.61
C GLY A 287 -2.32 8.31 16.27
N ARG A 288 -3.13 8.56 15.26
CA ARG A 288 -2.72 8.58 13.87
C ARG A 288 -2.43 10.01 13.42
N ARG A 289 -1.18 10.30 13.05
CA ARG A 289 -0.70 11.64 12.72
C ARG A 289 0.08 11.64 11.41
N ASP A 290 0.13 12.78 10.75
CA ASP A 290 1.03 12.96 9.61
C ASP A 290 2.44 13.28 10.11
N LEU A 291 3.45 12.57 9.61
CA LEU A 291 4.84 12.76 9.93
C LEU A 291 5.53 13.56 8.82
N PHE A 292 6.17 14.66 9.17
CA PHE A 292 6.93 15.49 8.27
C PHE A 292 8.42 15.36 8.59
N ILE A 293 9.22 15.07 7.58
CA ILE A 293 10.68 15.03 7.62
C ILE A 293 11.18 16.27 6.91
N ARG A 294 11.67 17.24 7.63
CA ARG A 294 12.16 18.50 7.10
C ARG A 294 13.66 18.57 7.19
N PHE A 295 14.33 18.97 6.12
CA PHE A 295 15.77 19.06 6.04
C PHE A 295 16.23 20.49 6.26
N THR A 296 17.19 20.69 7.16
CA THR A 296 17.63 22.03 7.55
C THR A 296 19.14 22.16 7.64
N HIS A 297 19.63 23.37 7.40
CA HIS A 297 21.01 23.76 7.65
C HIS A 297 21.06 25.27 7.95
N PRO A 298 21.79 25.73 8.98
CA PRO A 298 21.78 27.14 9.37
C PRO A 298 22.48 28.09 8.39
N GLY A 299 23.39 27.59 7.56
CA GLY A 299 24.20 28.46 6.69
C GLY A 299 24.34 27.96 5.23
N GLN A 300 23.82 26.78 4.88
CA GLN A 300 23.91 26.24 3.52
C GLN A 300 22.52 26.00 2.93
N ALA A 301 22.32 26.49 1.70
CA ALA A 301 21.05 26.36 1.03
C ALA A 301 20.86 25.00 0.38
N GLY A 302 21.91 24.31 -0.01
CA GLY A 302 21.80 23.07 -0.78
C GLY A 302 22.95 22.10 -0.60
N GLY A 303 22.79 20.91 -1.22
CA GLY A 303 23.79 19.85 -1.14
C GLY A 303 23.97 19.31 0.27
N LEU A 304 22.89 19.07 1.01
CA LEU A 304 22.98 18.74 2.41
C LEU A 304 23.31 17.26 2.64
N MET A 305 22.43 16.37 2.24
CA MET A 305 22.48 14.94 2.55
C MET A 305 21.64 14.12 1.59
N ASN A 306 21.67 12.80 1.76
CA ASN A 306 20.75 11.82 1.16
C ASN A 306 20.08 11.02 2.27
N LEU A 307 18.83 10.60 2.04
CA LEU A 307 18.05 9.76 2.95
C LEU A 307 17.57 8.53 2.19
N ASP A 308 17.92 7.34 2.68
CA ASP A 308 17.57 6.06 2.07
C ASP A 308 16.26 5.51 2.66
N ALA A 309 16.21 5.32 3.99
CA ALA A 309 15.07 4.70 4.64
C ALA A 309 14.84 5.25 6.05
N ILE A 310 13.63 5.03 6.55
CA ILE A 310 13.22 5.32 7.93
C ILE A 310 12.61 4.05 8.52
N GLU A 311 13.13 3.59 9.65
CA GLU A 311 12.54 2.48 10.40
C GLU A 311 11.86 3.00 11.67
N PHE A 312 10.58 2.65 11.82
CA PHE A 312 9.78 2.95 12.99
C PHE A 312 10.02 1.87 14.06
N LEU A 313 10.74 2.20 15.10
CA LEU A 313 11.10 1.26 16.16
C LEU A 313 10.05 1.27 17.26
N PRO A 314 9.67 0.09 17.78
CA PRO A 314 8.71 0.00 18.86
C PRO A 314 9.25 0.68 20.11
N ARG A 315 8.34 1.18 20.94
CA ARG A 315 8.68 1.60 22.30
C ARG A 315 9.18 0.38 23.08
N SER A 316 10.31 0.54 23.76
CA SER A 316 10.75 -0.46 24.72
C SER A 316 9.64 -0.67 25.75
N ALA A 317 9.31 -1.93 26.05
CA ALA A 317 8.40 -2.22 27.14
C ALA A 317 9.00 -1.60 28.41
N GLU A 318 8.25 -0.73 29.10
CA GLU A 318 8.62 -0.34 30.45
C GLU A 318 8.74 -1.62 31.29
N PRO A 319 9.85 -1.83 32.02
CA PRO A 319 9.91 -2.95 32.93
C PRO A 319 8.72 -2.84 33.89
N ALA A 320 7.92 -3.91 33.98
CA ALA A 320 6.85 -3.97 34.95
C ALA A 320 7.44 -3.74 36.33
N LEU A 321 6.99 -2.67 37.01
CA LEU A 321 7.35 -2.35 38.41
C LEU A 321 6.74 -3.36 39.36
#